data_1a196e037abff81e65881e97957324a7
#
_entry.id   1a196e037abff81e65881e97957324a7
#
_cell.length_a   1.000
_cell.length_b   1.000
_cell.length_c   1.000
_cell.angle_alpha   90.00
_cell.angle_beta   90.00
_cell.angle_gamma   90.00
#
_symmetry.space_group_name_H-M   'P 1'
#
loop_
_entity.id
_entity.type
_entity.pdbx_description
1 polymer ?
#
loop_
_entity_poly.entity_id
_entity_poly.type
_entity_poly.pdbx_seq_one_letter_code
_entity_poly.pdbx_strand_id
1 'polypeptide(L)'
;NLIASSLGELMTKGDEVLISAMEHHSNIVPWQLLAERKGIVLKIIPIHQDGTLDMLSFEEMLNDKTKLVSITHISNTLGTINPIETIIDRAHKVGAKVLIDGAQSIQHGQINVTKLNCDFFVFSGHKIFGPTGIGILYGKESILETMPPYQGGGDMIKRVSFEKTSFNEIPFKFEAGTPN
;
A
#
# COMPACT_ATOMS: atom_id res chain seq x y z
N ASN A 1 -4.78 -5.13 -0.73
CA ASN A 1 -6.23 -5.13 -0.47
C ASN A 1 -6.59 -4.39 0.82
N LEU A 2 -5.92 -4.68 1.95
CA LEU A 2 -6.19 -4.00 3.22
C LEU A 2 -6.07 -2.48 3.07
N ILE A 3 -4.95 -2.00 2.50
CA ILE A 3 -4.74 -0.56 2.32
C ILE A 3 -5.78 0.04 1.36
N ALA A 4 -6.06 -0.60 0.23
CA ALA A 4 -7.05 -0.10 -0.73
C ALA A 4 -8.48 -0.05 -0.16
N SER A 5 -8.84 -1.01 0.69
CA SER A 5 -10.15 -1.00 1.34
C SER A 5 -10.22 -0.03 2.52
N SER A 6 -9.23 -0.05 3.40
CA SER A 6 -9.26 0.68 4.65
C SER A 6 -8.86 2.16 4.47
N LEU A 7 -7.66 2.44 3.92
CA LEU A 7 -7.27 3.82 3.60
C LEU A 7 -8.18 4.43 2.52
N GLY A 8 -8.61 3.61 1.55
CA GLY A 8 -9.52 4.03 0.49
C GLY A 8 -10.87 4.56 0.99
N GLU A 9 -11.36 4.11 2.16
CA GLU A 9 -12.57 4.69 2.75
C GLU A 9 -12.40 6.15 3.15
N LEU A 10 -11.19 6.59 3.44
CA LEU A 10 -10.87 7.98 3.77
C LEU A 10 -10.69 8.86 2.52
N MET A 11 -10.64 8.26 1.32
CA MET A 11 -10.51 8.97 0.05
C MET A 11 -11.87 9.40 -0.50
N THR A 12 -11.86 10.46 -1.29
CA THR A 12 -13.02 11.06 -1.93
C THR A 12 -12.89 11.07 -3.44
N LYS A 13 -14.01 11.30 -4.14
CA LYS A 13 -14.02 11.41 -5.60
C LYS A 13 -13.02 12.48 -6.08
N GLY A 14 -12.17 12.09 -7.02
CA GLY A 14 -11.13 12.95 -7.60
C GLY A 14 -9.79 12.91 -6.88
N ASP A 15 -9.68 12.26 -5.70
CA ASP A 15 -8.39 11.93 -5.11
C ASP A 15 -7.62 10.98 -6.04
N GLU A 16 -6.29 11.09 -6.04
CA GLU A 16 -5.45 10.37 -6.98
C GLU A 16 -4.59 9.32 -6.29
N VAL A 17 -4.47 8.16 -6.94
CA VAL A 17 -3.52 7.10 -6.60
C VAL A 17 -2.58 6.91 -7.80
N LEU A 18 -1.28 7.00 -7.55
CA LEU A 18 -0.23 6.74 -8.55
C LEU A 18 0.35 5.35 -8.36
N ILE A 19 0.42 4.58 -9.45
CA ILE A 19 1.12 3.29 -9.51
C ILE A 19 2.02 3.26 -10.75
N SER A 20 2.98 2.34 -10.80
CA SER A 20 3.80 2.19 -12.02
C SER A 20 3.19 1.23 -13.04
N ALA A 21 3.62 1.34 -14.30
CA ALA A 21 3.24 0.39 -15.35
C ALA A 21 3.86 -1.02 -15.16
N MET A 22 4.79 -1.19 -14.22
CA MET A 22 5.44 -2.48 -13.94
C MET A 22 4.88 -3.20 -12.71
N GLU A 23 3.77 -2.72 -12.13
CA GLU A 23 3.20 -3.30 -10.92
C GLU A 23 2.70 -4.73 -11.13
N HIS A 24 2.83 -5.54 -10.10
CA HIS A 24 2.14 -6.83 -10.03
C HIS A 24 0.62 -6.60 -9.92
N HIS A 25 -0.19 -7.53 -10.44
CA HIS A 25 -1.67 -7.42 -10.43
C HIS A 25 -2.24 -7.14 -9.04
N SER A 26 -1.62 -7.64 -7.97
CA SER A 26 -2.02 -7.38 -6.58
C SER A 26 -1.89 -5.90 -6.17
N ASN A 27 -1.09 -5.13 -6.91
CA ASN A 27 -0.92 -3.69 -6.72
C ASN A 27 -1.56 -2.85 -7.86
N ILE A 28 -2.40 -3.47 -8.68
CA ILE A 28 -3.20 -2.80 -9.72
C ILE A 28 -4.68 -2.95 -9.40
N VAL A 29 -5.15 -4.19 -9.31
CA VAL A 29 -6.59 -4.51 -9.22
C VAL A 29 -7.28 -3.88 -8.01
N PRO A 30 -6.69 -3.87 -6.79
CA PRO A 30 -7.34 -3.23 -5.65
C PRO A 30 -7.63 -1.73 -5.87
N TRP A 31 -6.74 -1.03 -6.60
CA TRP A 31 -6.90 0.39 -6.90
C TRP A 31 -7.95 0.62 -7.99
N GLN A 32 -8.06 -0.28 -8.99
CA GLN A 32 -9.13 -0.24 -9.98
C GLN A 32 -10.51 -0.40 -9.31
N LEU A 33 -10.66 -1.39 -8.43
CA LEU A 33 -11.87 -1.60 -7.66
C LEU A 33 -12.21 -0.40 -6.75
N LEU A 34 -11.20 0.24 -6.17
CA LEU A 34 -11.40 1.46 -5.40
C LEU A 34 -11.87 2.62 -6.29
N ALA A 35 -11.27 2.77 -7.47
CA ALA A 35 -11.65 3.80 -8.44
C ALA A 35 -13.12 3.64 -8.89
N GLU A 36 -13.56 2.41 -9.16
CA GLU A 36 -14.96 2.11 -9.48
C GLU A 36 -15.92 2.48 -8.34
N ARG A 37 -15.55 2.16 -7.09
CA ARG A 37 -16.42 2.38 -5.92
C ARG A 37 -16.48 3.85 -5.48
N LYS A 38 -15.34 4.53 -5.47
CA LYS A 38 -15.20 5.86 -4.83
C LYS A 38 -15.01 6.99 -5.84
N GLY A 39 -14.75 6.69 -7.12
CA GLY A 39 -14.48 7.68 -8.16
C GLY A 39 -13.12 8.37 -7.98
N ILE A 40 -12.16 7.71 -7.36
CA ILE A 40 -10.77 8.16 -7.34
C ILE A 40 -10.17 8.03 -8.74
N VAL A 41 -9.08 8.72 -9.00
CA VAL A 41 -8.35 8.68 -10.27
C VAL A 41 -7.10 7.82 -10.10
N LEU A 42 -7.03 6.74 -10.84
CA LEU A 42 -5.83 5.89 -10.91
C LEU A 42 -4.93 6.42 -12.03
N LYS A 43 -3.71 6.83 -11.69
CA LYS A 43 -2.69 7.30 -12.63
C LYS A 43 -1.55 6.29 -12.76
N ILE A 44 -1.08 6.07 -13.99
CA ILE A 44 -0.05 5.09 -14.28
C ILE A 44 1.23 5.81 -14.69
N ILE A 45 2.28 5.68 -13.90
CA ILE A 45 3.61 6.19 -14.20
C ILE A 45 4.22 5.29 -15.27
N PRO A 46 4.62 5.85 -16.44
CA PRO A 46 5.21 5.05 -17.52
C PRO A 46 6.58 4.47 -17.15
N ILE A 47 7.04 3.55 -17.98
CA ILE A 47 8.41 3.01 -17.96
C ILE A 47 9.08 3.26 -19.29
N HIS A 48 10.40 3.39 -19.27
CA HIS A 48 11.21 3.48 -20.47
C HIS A 48 11.40 2.11 -21.15
N GLN A 49 11.92 2.09 -22.37
CA GLN A 49 12.18 0.85 -23.12
C GLN A 49 13.19 -0.07 -22.44
N ASP A 50 14.09 0.48 -21.64
CA ASP A 50 15.05 -0.27 -20.83
C ASP A 50 14.45 -0.85 -19.53
N GLY A 51 13.17 -0.62 -19.29
CA GLY A 51 12.43 -1.11 -18.12
C GLY A 51 12.62 -0.25 -16.86
N THR A 52 13.25 0.93 -16.95
CA THR A 52 13.35 1.86 -15.82
C THR A 52 12.08 2.71 -15.69
N LEU A 53 11.78 3.17 -14.47
CA LEU A 53 10.63 4.03 -14.20
C LEU A 53 10.89 5.44 -14.76
N ASP A 54 9.91 6.02 -15.44
CA ASP A 54 9.96 7.41 -15.89
C ASP A 54 9.74 8.38 -14.71
N MET A 55 10.84 8.80 -14.12
CA MET A 55 10.83 9.68 -12.97
C MET A 55 10.40 11.11 -13.31
N LEU A 56 10.56 11.55 -14.57
CA LEU A 56 10.05 12.87 -14.99
C LEU A 56 8.53 12.85 -15.02
N SER A 57 7.93 11.86 -15.68
CA SER A 57 6.47 11.68 -15.66
C SER A 57 5.93 11.50 -14.24
N PHE A 58 6.64 10.78 -13.37
CA PHE A 58 6.26 10.67 -11.96
C PHE A 58 6.17 12.05 -11.28
N GLU A 59 7.20 12.89 -11.43
CA GLU A 59 7.22 14.23 -10.82
C GLU A 59 6.13 15.13 -11.38
N GLU A 60 5.85 15.08 -12.69
CA GLU A 60 4.78 15.85 -13.34
C GLU A 60 3.37 15.41 -12.91
N MET A 61 3.20 14.13 -12.55
CA MET A 61 1.92 13.59 -12.08
C MET A 61 1.61 13.95 -10.62
N LEU A 62 2.64 14.23 -9.80
CA LEU A 62 2.45 14.58 -8.38
C LEU A 62 1.78 15.94 -8.23
N ASN A 63 0.73 16.00 -7.39
CA ASN A 63 0.01 17.22 -7.06
C ASN A 63 -0.74 17.08 -5.72
N ASP A 64 -1.49 18.09 -5.31
CA ASP A 64 -2.24 18.15 -4.05
C ASP A 64 -3.40 17.13 -3.94
N LYS A 65 -3.88 16.60 -5.07
CA LYS A 65 -4.87 15.53 -5.12
C LYS A 65 -4.25 14.14 -4.95
N THR A 66 -2.95 13.99 -5.11
CA THR A 66 -2.26 12.72 -4.91
C THR A 66 -2.33 12.35 -3.42
N LYS A 67 -3.02 11.25 -3.10
CA LYS A 67 -3.18 10.74 -1.72
C LYS A 67 -2.30 9.55 -1.44
N LEU A 68 -1.97 8.79 -2.49
CA LEU A 68 -1.13 7.60 -2.36
C LEU A 68 -0.28 7.40 -3.61
N VAL A 69 0.96 7.03 -3.38
CA VAL A 69 1.88 6.44 -4.38
C VAL A 69 2.12 5.00 -3.96
N SER A 70 1.78 4.04 -4.82
CA SER A 70 1.94 2.60 -4.54
C SER A 70 2.85 1.96 -5.57
N ILE A 71 4.09 1.63 -5.17
CA ILE A 71 5.18 1.27 -6.10
C ILE A 71 5.85 -0.02 -5.66
N THR A 72 6.11 -0.91 -6.61
CA THR A 72 6.99 -2.05 -6.39
C THR A 72 8.44 -1.58 -6.19
N HIS A 73 9.14 -2.14 -5.19
CA HIS A 73 10.56 -1.86 -4.99
C HIS A 73 11.43 -2.54 -6.05
N ILE A 74 11.20 -3.84 -6.25
CA ILE A 74 11.86 -4.63 -7.30
C ILE A 74 10.79 -5.29 -8.15
N SER A 75 10.83 -5.05 -9.45
CA SER A 75 9.88 -5.66 -10.38
C SER A 75 10.08 -7.18 -10.46
N ASN A 76 9.00 -7.93 -10.30
CA ASN A 76 9.02 -9.39 -10.45
C ASN A 76 9.22 -9.85 -11.90
N THR A 77 8.94 -9.00 -12.88
CA THR A 77 9.03 -9.32 -14.30
C THR A 77 10.32 -8.81 -14.91
N LEU A 78 10.70 -7.57 -14.59
CA LEU A 78 11.85 -6.90 -15.22
C LEU A 78 13.12 -6.97 -14.38
N GLY A 79 13.00 -7.20 -13.06
CA GLY A 79 14.12 -7.13 -12.13
C GLY A 79 14.60 -5.68 -11.85
N THR A 80 13.94 -4.69 -12.42
CA THR A 80 14.25 -3.27 -12.19
C THR A 80 14.11 -2.94 -10.71
N ILE A 81 15.11 -2.26 -10.16
CA ILE A 81 15.11 -1.72 -8.79
C ILE A 81 14.69 -0.26 -8.88
N ASN A 82 13.53 0.07 -8.36
CA ASN A 82 13.01 1.43 -8.37
C ASN A 82 13.66 2.30 -7.28
N PRO A 83 13.86 3.61 -7.54
CA PRO A 83 14.49 4.55 -6.61
C PRO A 83 13.49 4.98 -5.52
N ILE A 84 13.07 4.02 -4.66
CA ILE A 84 11.98 4.22 -3.70
C ILE A 84 12.25 5.32 -2.68
N GLU A 85 13.51 5.55 -2.28
CA GLU A 85 13.86 6.64 -1.38
C GLU A 85 13.51 8.00 -1.98
N THR A 86 13.85 8.21 -3.27
CA THR A 86 13.48 9.43 -4.01
C THR A 86 11.97 9.55 -4.17
N ILE A 87 11.28 8.46 -4.50
CA ILE A 87 9.84 8.42 -4.67
C ILE A 87 9.13 8.82 -3.37
N ILE A 88 9.56 8.27 -2.24
CA ILE A 88 9.02 8.58 -0.91
C ILE A 88 9.19 10.07 -0.60
N ASP A 89 10.40 10.60 -0.78
CA ASP A 89 10.69 12.01 -0.52
C ASP A 89 9.82 12.95 -1.36
N ARG A 90 9.63 12.64 -2.65
CA ARG A 90 8.83 13.48 -3.56
C ARG A 90 7.34 13.39 -3.24
N ALA A 91 6.83 12.18 -2.99
CA ALA A 91 5.43 11.98 -2.62
C ALA A 91 5.08 12.70 -1.30
N HIS A 92 5.94 12.58 -0.29
CA HIS A 92 5.72 13.25 1.00
C HIS A 92 5.70 14.79 0.87
N LYS A 93 6.43 15.39 -0.07
CA LYS A 93 6.41 16.86 -0.30
C LYS A 93 5.04 17.38 -0.74
N VAL A 94 4.23 16.55 -1.39
CA VAL A 94 2.84 16.89 -1.76
C VAL A 94 1.82 16.36 -0.77
N GLY A 95 2.25 15.74 0.35
CA GLY A 95 1.38 15.17 1.37
C GLY A 95 0.82 13.78 1.04
N ALA A 96 1.28 13.16 -0.06
CA ALA A 96 0.87 11.81 -0.43
C ALA A 96 1.55 10.77 0.46
N LYS A 97 0.82 9.70 0.83
CA LYS A 97 1.37 8.53 1.49
C LYS A 97 2.07 7.62 0.49
N VAL A 98 2.97 6.75 0.96
CA VAL A 98 3.68 5.81 0.10
C VAL A 98 3.55 4.38 0.62
N LEU A 99 3.06 3.50 -0.26
CA LEU A 99 3.07 2.06 -0.08
C LEU A 99 4.14 1.45 -0.97
N ILE A 100 5.04 0.69 -0.38
CA ILE A 100 6.06 -0.06 -1.09
C ILE A 100 5.67 -1.54 -1.15
N ASP A 101 5.51 -2.07 -2.36
CA ASP A 101 5.44 -3.51 -2.58
C ASP A 101 6.87 -4.08 -2.53
N GLY A 102 7.19 -4.67 -1.38
CA GLY A 102 8.47 -5.29 -1.10
C GLY A 102 8.52 -6.80 -1.40
N ALA A 103 7.52 -7.34 -2.11
CA ALA A 103 7.39 -8.78 -2.32
C ALA A 103 8.63 -9.43 -2.95
N GLN A 104 9.36 -8.71 -3.79
CA GLN A 104 10.61 -9.20 -4.34
C GLN A 104 11.83 -8.72 -3.54
N SER A 105 11.80 -7.51 -2.99
CA SER A 105 12.98 -6.92 -2.35
C SER A 105 13.29 -7.51 -0.97
N ILE A 106 12.28 -8.02 -0.25
CA ILE A 106 12.46 -8.53 1.12
C ILE A 106 13.49 -9.67 1.23
N GLN A 107 13.67 -10.45 0.17
CA GLN A 107 14.61 -11.56 0.12
C GLN A 107 16.01 -11.17 -0.40
N HIS A 108 16.16 -9.98 -0.99
CA HIS A 108 17.40 -9.58 -1.69
C HIS A 108 18.26 -8.58 -0.92
N GLY A 109 17.82 -8.08 0.24
CA GLY A 109 18.59 -7.12 1.00
C GLY A 109 17.96 -6.79 2.35
N GLN A 110 18.69 -6.02 3.14
CA GLN A 110 18.15 -5.50 4.40
C GLN A 110 17.16 -4.38 4.12
N ILE A 111 15.94 -4.54 4.58
CA ILE A 111 14.92 -3.50 4.55
C ILE A 111 14.82 -2.86 5.95
N ASN A 112 15.04 -1.57 6.00
CA ASN A 112 14.83 -0.78 7.21
C ASN A 112 13.71 0.24 6.95
N VAL A 113 12.49 -0.10 7.32
CA VAL A 113 11.29 0.72 7.06
C VAL A 113 11.33 2.07 7.76
N THR A 114 12.00 2.16 8.92
CA THR A 114 12.19 3.43 9.65
C THR A 114 13.11 4.37 8.86
N LYS A 115 14.22 3.84 8.34
CA LYS A 115 15.17 4.62 7.53
C LYS A 115 14.54 5.03 6.18
N LEU A 116 13.81 4.12 5.54
CA LEU A 116 13.08 4.41 4.31
C LEU A 116 11.99 5.46 4.51
N ASN A 117 11.45 5.53 5.73
CA ASN A 117 10.33 6.41 6.06
C ASN A 117 9.08 6.21 5.18
N CYS A 118 8.90 5.02 4.59
CA CYS A 118 7.67 4.69 3.88
C CYS A 118 6.48 4.60 4.85
N ASP A 119 5.29 4.85 4.37
CA ASP A 119 4.08 4.80 5.21
C ASP A 119 3.57 3.37 5.35
N PHE A 120 3.74 2.57 4.30
CA PHE A 120 3.39 1.15 4.27
C PHE A 120 4.46 0.34 3.53
N PHE A 121 4.70 -0.89 3.97
CA PHE A 121 5.55 -1.86 3.30
C PHE A 121 4.89 -3.24 3.36
N VAL A 122 4.76 -3.92 2.22
CA VAL A 122 4.06 -5.21 2.13
C VAL A 122 4.90 -6.28 1.49
N PHE A 123 4.73 -7.51 1.94
CA PHE A 123 5.31 -8.70 1.30
C PHE A 123 4.56 -9.96 1.69
N SER A 124 4.80 -11.06 0.95
CA SER A 124 4.22 -12.37 1.21
C SER A 124 5.21 -13.29 1.93
N GLY A 125 4.75 -14.03 2.94
CA GLY A 125 5.59 -14.92 3.75
C GLY A 125 6.32 -15.98 2.93
N HIS A 126 5.66 -16.56 1.91
CA HIS A 126 6.29 -17.60 1.07
C HIS A 126 7.50 -17.11 0.26
N LYS A 127 7.69 -15.79 0.12
CA LYS A 127 8.84 -15.19 -0.57
C LYS A 127 10.09 -15.10 0.32
N ILE A 128 9.95 -15.36 1.62
CA ILE A 128 11.03 -15.40 2.60
C ILE A 128 11.03 -16.72 3.39
N PHE A 129 10.77 -17.84 2.68
CA PHE A 129 10.77 -19.19 3.25
C PHE A 129 9.67 -19.46 4.28
N GLY A 130 8.69 -18.58 4.43
CA GLY A 130 7.51 -18.79 5.26
C GLY A 130 6.42 -19.60 4.53
N PRO A 131 5.31 -19.91 5.21
CA PRO A 131 4.20 -20.63 4.60
C PRO A 131 3.46 -19.78 3.56
N THR A 132 2.71 -20.44 2.68
CA THR A 132 1.70 -19.79 1.84
C THR A 132 0.50 -19.35 2.68
N GLY A 133 -0.32 -18.43 2.14
CA GLY A 133 -1.54 -17.98 2.81
C GLY A 133 -1.34 -16.87 3.86
N ILE A 134 -0.09 -16.44 4.08
CA ILE A 134 0.22 -15.33 4.98
C ILE A 134 0.93 -14.19 4.25
N GLY A 135 0.55 -12.96 4.56
CA GLY A 135 1.21 -11.74 4.12
C GLY A 135 1.49 -10.82 5.30
N ILE A 136 2.51 -9.99 5.18
CA ILE A 136 2.94 -9.05 6.19
C ILE A 136 2.74 -7.63 5.67
N LEU A 137 2.13 -6.79 6.50
CA LEU A 137 1.98 -5.36 6.28
C LEU A 137 2.66 -4.62 7.44
N TYR A 138 3.67 -3.83 7.13
CA TYR A 138 4.12 -2.75 7.99
C TYR A 138 3.32 -1.49 7.64
N GLY A 139 2.91 -0.74 8.66
CA GLY A 139 2.32 0.59 8.51
C GLY A 139 2.73 1.50 9.65
N LYS A 140 2.88 2.81 9.37
CA LYS A 140 3.09 3.80 10.43
C LYS A 140 1.90 3.81 11.39
N GLU A 141 2.17 3.67 12.68
CA GLU A 141 1.16 3.61 13.75
C GLU A 141 0.13 4.73 13.64
N SER A 142 0.58 5.97 13.52
CA SER A 142 -0.29 7.14 13.43
C SER A 142 -1.23 7.13 12.22
N ILE A 143 -0.88 6.43 11.14
CA ILE A 143 -1.74 6.26 9.98
C ILE A 143 -2.73 5.11 10.23
N LEU A 144 -2.23 3.97 10.71
CA LEU A 144 -3.06 2.81 11.01
C LEU A 144 -4.16 3.14 12.03
N GLU A 145 -3.89 3.99 13.02
CA GLU A 145 -4.89 4.43 14.00
C GLU A 145 -6.08 5.12 13.35
N THR A 146 -5.85 5.92 12.31
CA THR A 146 -6.93 6.65 11.60
C THR A 146 -7.72 5.79 10.63
N MET A 147 -7.16 4.67 10.18
CA MET A 147 -7.78 3.81 9.19
C MET A 147 -8.91 2.97 9.80
N PRO A 148 -10.08 2.84 9.14
CA PRO A 148 -11.13 1.91 9.58
C PRO A 148 -10.69 0.45 9.41
N PRO A 149 -11.36 -0.51 10.07
CA PRO A 149 -11.09 -1.93 9.88
C PRO A 149 -11.26 -2.36 8.43
N TYR A 150 -10.48 -3.35 8.02
CA TYR A 150 -10.55 -3.94 6.68
C TYR A 150 -11.63 -5.02 6.58
N GLN A 151 -11.74 -5.86 7.60
CA GLN A 151 -12.69 -6.96 7.71
C GLN A 151 -13.36 -6.94 9.07
N GLY A 152 -14.56 -7.50 9.17
CA GLY A 152 -15.25 -7.70 10.45
C GLY A 152 -15.27 -9.17 10.84
N GLY A 153 -15.09 -9.46 12.14
CA GLY A 153 -15.09 -10.81 12.65
C GLY A 153 -14.74 -10.87 14.13
N GLY A 154 -14.41 -12.05 14.62
CA GLY A 154 -13.83 -12.26 15.94
C GLY A 154 -12.45 -11.62 16.10
N ASP A 155 -11.94 -11.56 17.29
CA ASP A 155 -10.63 -11.07 17.74
C ASP A 155 -10.34 -9.58 17.47
N MET A 156 -10.80 -9.02 16.37
CA MET A 156 -10.58 -7.61 16.00
C MET A 156 -11.48 -6.63 16.76
N ILE A 157 -12.40 -7.11 17.59
CA ILE A 157 -13.38 -6.31 18.35
C ILE A 157 -12.99 -6.18 19.80
N LYS A 158 -13.26 -5.01 20.42
CA LYS A 158 -13.19 -4.76 21.85
C LYS A 158 -14.54 -4.99 22.53
N ARG A 159 -15.60 -4.54 21.89
CA ARG A 159 -16.99 -4.72 22.36
C ARG A 159 -17.93 -4.75 21.18
N VAL A 160 -18.92 -5.64 21.21
CA VAL A 160 -19.97 -5.74 20.21
C VAL A 160 -21.36 -5.76 20.85
N SER A 161 -22.29 -5.02 20.26
CA SER A 161 -23.75 -5.14 20.50
C SER A 161 -24.44 -5.18 19.13
N PHE A 162 -25.76 -5.40 19.13
CA PHE A 162 -26.52 -5.35 17.88
C PHE A 162 -26.56 -3.94 17.26
N GLU A 163 -26.34 -2.89 18.03
CA GLU A 163 -26.39 -1.50 17.58
C GLU A 163 -25.02 -0.95 17.22
N LYS A 164 -23.96 -1.41 17.90
CA LYS A 164 -22.63 -0.81 17.75
C LYS A 164 -21.50 -1.77 18.09
N THR A 165 -20.40 -1.64 17.34
CA THR A 165 -19.13 -2.31 17.61
C THR A 165 -18.03 -1.29 17.90
N SER A 166 -17.16 -1.59 18.88
CA SER A 166 -15.87 -0.94 19.05
C SER A 166 -14.76 -1.94 18.76
N PHE A 167 -13.68 -1.45 18.16
CA PHE A 167 -12.59 -2.28 17.66
C PHE A 167 -11.43 -2.30 18.65
N ASN A 168 -10.64 -3.34 18.57
CA ASN A 168 -9.39 -3.45 19.31
C ASN A 168 -8.38 -2.43 18.80
N GLU A 169 -7.30 -2.29 19.57
CA GLU A 169 -6.14 -1.50 19.20
C GLU A 169 -5.40 -2.16 18.03
N ILE A 170 -4.56 -1.42 17.35
CA ILE A 170 -3.67 -1.98 16.33
C ILE A 170 -2.63 -2.90 16.98
N PRO A 171 -2.20 -3.98 16.34
CA PRO A 171 -2.59 -4.40 14.98
C PRO A 171 -3.93 -5.16 14.91
N PHE A 172 -4.48 -5.62 16.03
CA PHE A 172 -5.63 -6.53 16.11
C PHE A 172 -6.89 -6.03 15.40
N LYS A 173 -7.10 -4.71 15.32
CA LYS A 173 -8.19 -4.10 14.55
C LYS A 173 -8.23 -4.52 13.07
N PHE A 174 -7.11 -4.95 12.51
CA PHE A 174 -6.99 -5.40 11.12
C PHE A 174 -6.88 -6.92 10.95
N GLU A 175 -6.92 -7.67 12.05
CA GLU A 175 -6.71 -9.12 12.09
C GLU A 175 -8.00 -9.81 12.54
N ALA A 176 -8.95 -9.95 11.59
CA ALA A 176 -10.23 -10.59 11.87
C ALA A 176 -10.13 -12.11 11.75
N GLY A 177 -10.68 -12.81 12.76
CA GLY A 177 -10.75 -14.26 12.82
C GLY A 177 -9.57 -14.91 13.53
N THR A 178 -9.64 -16.22 13.72
CA THR A 178 -8.57 -17.00 14.35
C THR A 178 -7.32 -16.96 13.47
N PRO A 179 -6.16 -16.57 14.02
CA PRO A 179 -4.92 -16.55 13.24
C PRO A 179 -4.50 -17.96 12.79
N ASN A 180 -3.81 -18.02 11.67
CA ASN A 180 -3.33 -19.27 11.07
C ASN A 180 -2.02 -19.72 11.72
#